data_851fb613feceeceadb3595adb1f1066b
#
_entry.id   851fb613feceeceadb3595adb1f1066b
#
_cell.length_a   1.000
_cell.length_b   1.000
_cell.length_c   1.000
_cell.angle_alpha   90.00
_cell.angle_beta   90.00
_cell.angle_gamma   90.00
#
_symmetry.space_group_name_H-M   'P 1'
#
loop_
_entity.id
_entity.type
_entity.pdbx_description
1 polymer ?
#
loop_
_entity_poly.entity_id
_entity_poly.type
_entity_poly.pdbx_seq_one_letter_code
_entity_poly.pdbx_strand_id
1 'polypeptide(L)'
;MDFSLIADAFEKIEATTKRLEMTDYLVDLLKKTPAKVIDMVVYLIQGKICPDYVGLELGVADKLAVRAISIASGKSVDEIEKVYKEVGDLGLAAQKMLEKRRQVFLFKKPLTVERVYENLSLIHI
;
A
#
# COMPACT_ATOMS: atom_id res chain seq x y z
N MET A 1 0.16 -14.50 -6.06
CA MET A 1 1.07 -14.11 -4.96
C MET A 1 0.32 -13.25 -3.95
N ASP A 2 0.40 -13.58 -2.69
CA ASP A 2 -0.24 -12.77 -1.65
C ASP A 2 0.48 -11.45 -1.46
N PHE A 3 -0.28 -10.37 -1.37
CA PHE A 3 0.27 -9.05 -1.11
C PHE A 3 0.95 -8.94 0.26
N SER A 4 0.53 -9.77 1.22
CA SER A 4 1.14 -9.82 2.56
C SER A 4 2.66 -10.05 2.52
N LEU A 5 3.18 -10.77 1.53
CA LEU A 5 4.62 -11.00 1.37
C LEU A 5 5.36 -9.67 1.11
N ILE A 6 4.77 -8.80 0.30
CA ILE A 6 5.33 -7.46 0.03
C ILE A 6 5.23 -6.59 1.29
N ALA A 7 4.07 -6.59 1.93
CA ALA A 7 3.83 -5.79 3.13
C ALA A 7 4.79 -6.19 4.26
N ASP A 8 5.00 -7.48 4.47
CA ASP A 8 5.94 -7.99 5.48
C ASP A 8 7.39 -7.59 5.17
N ALA A 9 7.79 -7.66 3.90
CA ALA A 9 9.11 -7.22 3.48
C ALA A 9 9.32 -5.72 3.71
N PHE A 10 8.33 -4.90 3.39
CA PHE A 10 8.39 -3.46 3.60
C PHE A 10 8.44 -3.11 5.08
N GLU A 11 7.71 -3.81 5.92
CA GLU A 11 7.75 -3.62 7.37
C GLU A 11 9.14 -3.90 7.93
N LYS A 12 9.80 -4.96 7.49
CA LYS A 12 11.18 -5.29 7.88
C LYS A 12 12.18 -4.26 7.39
N ILE A 13 12.01 -3.77 6.16
CA ILE A 13 12.87 -2.73 5.59
C ILE A 13 12.72 -1.42 6.37
N GLU A 14 11.51 -1.04 6.73
CA GLU A 14 11.24 0.16 7.52
C GLU A 14 11.87 0.09 8.91
N ALA A 15 11.93 -1.11 9.49
CA ALA A 15 12.46 -1.32 10.84
C ALA A 15 13.99 -1.26 10.94
N THR A 16 14.70 -1.24 9.82
CA THR A 16 16.18 -1.19 9.81
C THR A 16 16.69 0.06 9.10
N THR A 17 17.87 0.55 9.52
CA THR A 17 18.59 1.63 8.84
C THR A 17 19.78 1.13 8.04
N LYS A 18 20.07 -0.17 8.09
CA LYS A 18 21.23 -0.76 7.43
C LYS A 18 20.91 -1.16 5.99
N ARG A 19 21.64 -0.58 5.04
CA ARG A 19 21.42 -0.83 3.61
C ARG A 19 21.61 -2.30 3.21
N LEU A 20 22.57 -2.99 3.82
CA LEU A 20 22.79 -4.41 3.54
C LEU A 20 21.59 -5.26 3.94
N GLU A 21 21.01 -4.97 5.11
CA GLU A 21 19.80 -5.66 5.56
C GLU A 21 18.60 -5.38 4.65
N MET A 22 18.43 -4.12 4.23
CA MET A 22 17.37 -3.74 3.28
C MET A 22 17.50 -4.51 1.97
N THR A 23 18.73 -4.61 1.46
CA THR A 23 19.03 -5.37 0.24
C THR A 23 18.69 -6.84 0.42
N ASP A 24 19.06 -7.43 1.55
CA ASP A 24 18.76 -8.84 1.85
C ASP A 24 17.26 -9.10 1.87
N TYR A 25 16.46 -8.21 2.47
CA TYR A 25 15.01 -8.34 2.48
C TYR A 25 14.41 -8.23 1.09
N LEU A 26 14.92 -7.32 0.26
CA LEU A 26 14.47 -7.19 -1.13
C LEU A 26 14.84 -8.41 -1.98
N VAL A 27 16.05 -8.94 -1.82
CA VAL A 27 16.48 -10.15 -2.51
C VAL A 27 15.60 -11.34 -2.14
N ASP A 28 15.33 -11.50 -0.85
CA ASP A 28 14.47 -12.57 -0.35
C ASP A 28 13.05 -12.47 -0.93
N LEU A 29 12.50 -11.26 -0.97
CA LEU A 29 11.18 -11.02 -1.57
C LEU A 29 11.17 -11.38 -3.05
N LEU A 30 12.17 -10.93 -3.81
CA LEU A 30 12.24 -11.19 -5.24
C LEU A 30 12.43 -12.69 -5.56
N LYS A 31 13.19 -13.41 -4.71
CA LYS A 31 13.33 -14.86 -4.85
C LYS A 31 12.02 -15.61 -4.65
N LYS A 32 11.14 -15.10 -3.80
CA LYS A 32 9.81 -15.68 -3.55
C LYS A 32 8.77 -15.27 -4.60
N THR A 33 9.11 -14.33 -5.47
CA THR A 33 8.18 -13.77 -6.45
C THR A 33 8.17 -14.62 -7.71
N PRO A 34 6.98 -15.09 -8.17
CA PRO A 34 6.87 -15.76 -9.47
C PRO A 34 7.26 -14.82 -10.62
N ALA A 35 7.91 -15.39 -11.65
CA ALA A 35 8.33 -14.62 -12.83
C ALA A 35 7.15 -13.91 -13.51
N LYS A 36 5.96 -14.46 -13.41
CA LYS A 36 4.73 -13.91 -14.00
C LYS A 36 4.38 -12.51 -13.47
N VAL A 37 4.68 -12.23 -12.22
CA VAL A 37 4.29 -10.99 -11.54
C VAL A 37 5.47 -10.16 -11.05
N ILE A 38 6.70 -10.53 -11.40
CA ILE A 38 7.90 -9.87 -10.90
C ILE A 38 7.99 -8.41 -11.33
N ASP A 39 7.52 -8.08 -12.52
CA ASP A 39 7.45 -6.70 -13.00
C ASP A 39 6.56 -5.84 -12.10
N MET A 40 5.39 -6.34 -11.74
CA MET A 40 4.45 -5.66 -10.84
C MET A 40 5.08 -5.42 -9.46
N VAL A 41 5.78 -6.41 -8.92
CA VAL A 41 6.45 -6.30 -7.63
C VAL A 41 7.55 -5.25 -7.67
N VAL A 42 8.36 -5.22 -8.72
CA VAL A 42 9.43 -4.23 -8.87
C VAL A 42 8.84 -2.81 -8.98
N TYR A 43 7.79 -2.61 -9.74
CA TYR A 43 7.13 -1.31 -9.85
C TYR A 43 6.56 -0.85 -8.50
N LEU A 44 5.94 -1.75 -7.75
CA LEU A 44 5.40 -1.42 -6.42
C LEU A 44 6.52 -1.06 -5.43
N ILE A 45 7.67 -1.75 -5.49
CA ILE A 45 8.84 -1.42 -4.67
C ILE A 45 9.30 0.02 -4.95
N GLN A 46 9.23 0.45 -6.20
CA GLN A 46 9.60 1.80 -6.62
C GLN A 46 8.49 2.84 -6.40
N GLY A 47 7.33 2.41 -5.93
CA GLY A 47 6.16 3.28 -5.79
C GLY A 47 5.53 3.66 -7.14
N LYS A 48 5.61 2.75 -8.13
CA LYS A 48 5.14 2.97 -9.49
C LYS A 48 4.20 1.88 -9.93
N ILE A 49 3.51 2.10 -11.04
CA ILE A 49 2.63 1.11 -11.68
C ILE A 49 3.08 0.74 -13.09
N CYS A 50 4.10 1.43 -13.61
CA CYS A 50 4.63 1.21 -14.95
C CYS A 50 6.07 1.70 -15.03
N PRO A 51 6.81 1.36 -16.11
CA PRO A 51 8.16 1.90 -16.33
C PRO A 51 8.18 3.44 -16.41
N ASP A 52 9.29 4.05 -16.02
CA ASP A 52 9.45 5.51 -16.02
C ASP A 52 9.21 6.16 -17.38
N TYR A 53 9.54 5.48 -18.46
CA TYR A 53 9.37 6.03 -19.81
C TYR A 53 7.90 6.20 -20.20
N VAL A 54 6.96 5.58 -19.48
CA VAL A 54 5.51 5.78 -19.72
C VAL A 54 5.02 7.08 -19.09
N GLY A 55 5.69 7.56 -18.03
CA GLY A 55 5.40 8.87 -17.42
C GLY A 55 4.18 8.91 -16.52
N LEU A 56 3.64 7.77 -16.13
CA LEU A 56 2.51 7.71 -15.20
C LEU A 56 3.01 7.64 -13.75
N GLU A 57 2.46 8.49 -12.90
CA GLU A 57 2.72 8.51 -11.47
C GLU A 57 1.45 8.20 -10.68
N LEU A 58 1.61 7.68 -9.44
CA LEU A 58 0.49 7.53 -8.52
C LEU A 58 0.09 8.93 -8.03
N GLY A 59 -0.92 9.52 -8.66
CA GLY A 59 -1.36 10.89 -8.44
C GLY A 59 -2.33 11.08 -7.29
N VAL A 60 -2.20 10.30 -6.21
CA VAL A 60 -3.08 10.44 -5.05
C VAL A 60 -2.45 11.42 -4.05
N ALA A 61 -2.97 12.65 -4.02
CA ALA A 61 -2.54 13.65 -3.05
C ALA A 61 -3.16 13.39 -1.66
N ASP A 62 -2.55 13.95 -0.61
CA ASP A 62 -3.00 13.79 0.78
C ASP A 62 -4.48 14.10 0.99
N LYS A 63 -4.97 15.17 0.39
CA LYS A 63 -6.39 15.57 0.52
C LYS A 63 -7.34 14.52 -0.05
N LEU A 64 -7.00 13.94 -1.18
CA LEU A 64 -7.80 12.90 -1.80
C LEU A 64 -7.76 11.62 -0.97
N ALA A 65 -6.59 11.27 -0.43
CA ALA A 65 -6.43 10.12 0.46
C ALA A 65 -7.26 10.29 1.75
N VAL A 66 -7.21 11.46 2.38
CA VAL A 66 -8.02 11.78 3.57
C VAL A 66 -9.51 11.63 3.26
N ARG A 67 -9.94 12.10 2.12
CA ARG A 67 -11.34 12.00 1.69
C ARG A 67 -11.77 10.55 1.48
N ALA A 68 -10.91 9.75 0.87
CA ALA A 68 -11.15 8.31 0.68
C ALA A 68 -11.25 7.58 2.02
N ILE A 69 -10.37 7.88 2.96
CA ILE A 69 -10.40 7.31 4.31
C ILE A 69 -11.69 7.71 5.03
N SER A 70 -12.11 8.97 4.89
CA SER A 70 -13.37 9.46 5.45
C SER A 70 -14.57 8.63 4.96
N ILE A 71 -14.66 8.42 3.67
CA ILE A 71 -15.74 7.64 3.06
C ILE A 71 -15.67 6.18 3.51
N ALA A 72 -14.49 5.57 3.49
CA ALA A 72 -14.30 4.16 3.85
C ALA A 72 -14.59 3.88 5.33
N SER A 73 -14.21 4.81 6.22
CA SER A 73 -14.38 4.64 7.67
C SER A 73 -15.75 5.12 8.19
N GLY A 74 -16.48 5.91 7.41
CA GLY A 74 -17.70 6.55 7.86
C GLY A 74 -17.45 7.70 8.83
N LYS A 75 -16.23 8.19 8.95
CA LYS A 75 -15.85 9.30 9.81
C LYS A 75 -15.73 10.59 9.01
N SER A 76 -15.83 11.76 9.69
CA SER A 76 -15.68 13.04 9.01
C SER A 76 -14.23 13.31 8.64
N VAL A 77 -14.02 14.17 7.62
CA VAL A 77 -12.70 14.62 7.21
C VAL A 77 -11.94 15.26 8.39
N ASP A 78 -12.64 16.04 9.21
CA ASP A 78 -12.05 16.71 10.39
C ASP A 78 -11.50 15.70 11.40
N GLU A 79 -12.20 14.60 11.63
CA GLU A 79 -11.73 13.52 12.51
C GLU A 79 -10.48 12.83 11.95
N ILE A 80 -10.46 12.58 10.63
CA ILE A 80 -9.30 11.98 9.96
C ILE A 80 -8.08 12.90 10.09
N GLU A 81 -8.26 14.19 9.82
CA GLU A 81 -7.16 15.17 9.92
C GLU A 81 -6.65 15.31 11.34
N LYS A 82 -7.53 15.25 12.34
CA LYS A 82 -7.15 15.27 13.73
C LYS A 82 -6.28 14.08 14.10
N VAL A 83 -6.68 12.87 13.71
CA VAL A 83 -5.91 11.66 13.97
C VAL A 83 -4.59 11.68 13.21
N TYR A 84 -4.59 12.18 11.98
CA TYR A 84 -3.37 12.35 11.20
C TYR A 84 -2.35 13.24 11.92
N LYS A 85 -2.79 14.37 12.48
CA LYS A 85 -1.92 15.28 13.24
C LYS A 85 -1.38 14.63 14.51
N GLU A 86 -2.19 13.83 15.20
CA GLU A 86 -1.77 13.14 16.42
C GLU A 86 -0.75 12.04 16.14
N VAL A 87 -0.95 11.27 15.07
CA VAL A 87 -0.13 10.10 14.73
C VAL A 87 1.08 10.48 13.88
N GLY A 88 0.96 11.52 13.05
CA GLY A 88 2.03 12.01 12.18
C GLY A 88 2.22 11.19 10.92
N ASP A 89 1.38 10.20 10.63
CA ASP A 89 1.42 9.37 9.44
C ASP A 89 0.01 9.02 8.97
N LEU A 90 -0.26 9.25 7.69
CA LEU A 90 -1.59 9.04 7.13
C LEU A 90 -1.98 7.56 7.06
N GLY A 91 -1.04 6.68 6.78
CA GLY A 91 -1.27 5.23 6.77
C GLY A 91 -1.68 4.70 8.15
N LEU A 92 -0.98 5.13 9.19
CA LEU A 92 -1.32 4.77 10.57
C LEU A 92 -2.66 5.37 10.99
N ALA A 93 -2.96 6.59 10.55
CA ALA A 93 -4.26 7.22 10.81
C ALA A 93 -5.39 6.40 10.18
N ALA A 94 -5.22 5.97 8.93
CA ALA A 94 -6.18 5.13 8.24
C ALA A 94 -6.40 3.80 8.97
N GLN A 95 -5.34 3.14 9.38
CA GLN A 95 -5.39 1.89 10.12
C GLN A 95 -6.20 2.07 11.41
N LYS A 96 -5.90 3.11 12.17
CA LYS A 96 -6.57 3.41 13.45
C LYS A 96 -8.05 3.70 13.26
N MET A 97 -8.43 4.41 12.20
CA MET A 97 -9.83 4.76 11.93
C MET A 97 -10.63 3.57 11.40
N LEU A 98 -10.01 2.67 10.64
CA LEU A 98 -10.67 1.51 10.05
C LEU A 98 -10.72 0.29 10.96
N GLU A 99 -9.84 0.18 11.96
CA GLU A 99 -9.85 -0.91 12.94
C GLU A 99 -11.17 -1.03 13.69
N LYS A 100 -11.83 0.09 13.96
CA LYS A 100 -13.09 0.14 14.68
C LYS A 100 -14.28 -0.24 13.81
N ARG A 101 -14.09 -0.34 12.50
CA ARG A 101 -15.16 -0.69 11.58
C ARG A 101 -15.08 -2.17 11.23
N ARG A 102 -15.97 -2.95 11.84
CA ARG A 102 -16.15 -4.35 11.43
C ARG A 102 -16.92 -4.36 10.12
N GLN A 103 -16.21 -4.55 9.02
CA GLN A 103 -16.85 -4.92 7.77
C GLN A 103 -17.08 -6.42 7.78
N VAL A 104 -18.36 -6.82 7.84
CA VAL A 104 -18.73 -8.21 7.66
C VAL A 104 -18.83 -8.45 6.17
N PHE A 105 -17.77 -8.97 5.56
CA PHE A 105 -17.84 -9.51 4.21
C PHE A 105 -18.25 -10.97 4.28
N LEU A 106 -19.31 -11.32 3.56
CA LEU A 106 -19.73 -12.71 3.40
C LEU A 106 -18.65 -13.57 2.73
N PHE A 107 -17.78 -12.95 1.92
CA PHE A 107 -16.67 -13.62 1.24
C PHE A 107 -15.41 -12.78 1.35
N LYS A 108 -14.43 -13.27 2.11
CA LYS A 108 -13.08 -12.71 2.13
C LYS A 108 -12.30 -13.25 0.94
N LYS A 109 -12.05 -12.41 -0.05
CA LYS A 109 -11.09 -12.74 -1.09
C LYS A 109 -9.68 -12.38 -0.60
N PRO A 110 -8.68 -13.28 -0.75
CA PRO A 110 -7.32 -12.93 -0.39
C PRO A 110 -6.82 -11.77 -1.25
N LEU A 111 -6.09 -10.85 -0.63
CA LEU A 111 -5.49 -9.73 -1.33
C LEU A 111 -4.23 -10.21 -2.04
N THR A 112 -4.21 -10.17 -3.36
CA THR A 112 -3.07 -10.58 -4.18
C THR A 112 -2.36 -9.37 -4.77
N VAL A 113 -1.10 -9.57 -5.18
CA VAL A 113 -0.31 -8.55 -5.86
C VAL A 113 -0.99 -8.10 -7.15
N GLU A 114 -1.49 -9.03 -7.93
CA GLU A 114 -2.18 -8.75 -9.18
C GLU A 114 -3.40 -7.85 -8.94
N ARG A 115 -4.16 -8.16 -7.92
CA ARG A 115 -5.37 -7.42 -7.57
C ARG A 115 -5.07 -5.99 -7.11
N VAL A 116 -4.04 -5.82 -6.28
CA VAL A 116 -3.58 -4.49 -5.85
C VAL A 116 -3.09 -3.68 -7.04
N TYR A 117 -2.25 -4.28 -7.88
CA TYR A 117 -1.68 -3.63 -9.06
C TYR A 117 -2.77 -3.21 -10.05
N GLU A 118 -3.73 -4.07 -10.35
CA GLU A 118 -4.86 -3.77 -11.23
C GLU A 118 -5.68 -2.59 -10.72
N ASN A 119 -6.01 -2.57 -9.44
CA ASN A 119 -6.79 -1.48 -8.84
C ASN A 119 -6.02 -0.15 -8.86
N LEU A 120 -4.73 -0.15 -8.58
CA LEU A 120 -3.90 1.05 -8.67
C LEU A 120 -3.81 1.56 -10.11
N SER A 121 -3.74 0.66 -11.09
CA SER A 121 -3.70 1.02 -12.51
C SER A 121 -4.99 1.68 -12.98
N LEU A 122 -6.14 1.30 -12.44
CA LEU A 122 -7.44 1.89 -12.78
C LEU A 122 -7.55 3.37 -12.40
N ILE A 123 -6.80 3.83 -11.41
CA ILE A 123 -6.81 5.23 -10.98
C ILE A 123 -6.31 6.17 -12.09
N HIS A 124 -5.52 5.68 -13.02
CA HIS A 124 -4.88 6.45 -14.08
C HIS A 124 -5.53 6.32 -15.46
N ILE A 125 -6.66 5.67 -15.55
CA ILE A 125 -7.41 5.53 -16.80
C ILE A 125 -8.34 6.72 -17.04
#